data_a134427a689c48df02aa8af48e2acd8f
#
_entry.id   a134427a689c48df02aa8af48e2acd8f
#
_cell.length_a   1.000
_cell.length_b   1.000
_cell.length_c   1.000
_cell.angle_alpha   90.00
_cell.angle_beta   90.00
_cell.angle_gamma   90.00
#
_symmetry.space_group_name_H-M   'P 1'
#
loop_
_entity.id
_entity.type
_entity.pdbx_description
1 polymer ?
#
loop_
_entity_poly.entity_id
_entity_poly.type
_entity_poly.pdbx_seq_one_letter_code
_entity_poly.pdbx_strand_id
1 'polypeptide(L)'
;VTTHSEFMPVTFKYRVAALDFIDKALDDEDFYERVHLAIEYTMDKMGATIAQDSFTFETATAHVQVPFNNILFFETSPTIHKVILHTKEERMEFYASISEVERADDRLYRCHRSFIVNPENIVKINKEEKMVMFENNNECPISRTKYKGLLEKVKSLKI
;
A
#
# COMPACT_ATOMS: atom_id res chain seq x y z
N VAL A 1 -0.72 -21.19 19.74
CA VAL A 1 -0.51 -21.64 21.12
C VAL A 1 -1.54 -22.68 21.46
N THR A 2 -1.15 -23.83 21.94
CA THR A 2 -2.05 -24.96 22.19
C THR A 2 -1.59 -25.84 23.35
N THR A 3 -2.52 -26.60 23.93
CA THR A 3 -2.23 -27.70 24.87
C THR A 3 -2.15 -29.07 24.15
N HIS A 4 -2.31 -29.08 22.83
CA HIS A 4 -2.41 -30.30 22.01
C HIS A 4 -1.26 -30.31 20.98
N SER A 5 -0.05 -30.68 21.44
CA SER A 5 1.14 -30.78 20.59
C SER A 5 1.01 -31.85 19.50
N GLU A 6 0.13 -32.85 19.69
CA GLU A 6 -0.19 -33.88 18.69
C GLU A 6 -0.79 -33.33 17.39
N PHE A 7 -1.33 -32.08 17.39
CA PHE A 7 -1.87 -31.45 16.20
C PHE A 7 -0.83 -30.73 15.35
N MET A 8 0.43 -30.65 15.78
CA MET A 8 1.49 -30.00 14.96
C MET A 8 1.56 -30.58 13.53
N PRO A 9 1.52 -31.91 13.29
CA PRO A 9 1.54 -32.46 11.93
C PRO A 9 0.31 -32.10 11.10
N VAL A 10 -0.82 -31.77 11.73
CA VAL A 10 -2.07 -31.40 11.07
C VAL A 10 -1.93 -30.04 10.40
N THR A 11 -1.20 -29.11 10.99
CA THR A 11 -0.94 -27.79 10.39
C THR A 11 -0.21 -27.89 9.06
N PHE A 12 0.74 -28.81 8.95
CA PHE A 12 1.46 -29.09 7.70
C PHE A 12 0.57 -29.79 6.67
N LYS A 13 -0.24 -30.76 7.11
CA LYS A 13 -1.13 -31.53 6.22
C LYS A 13 -2.17 -30.62 5.54
N TYR A 14 -2.72 -29.66 6.25
CA TYR A 14 -3.73 -28.74 5.72
C TYR A 14 -3.16 -27.42 5.21
N ARG A 15 -1.82 -27.30 5.08
CA ARG A 15 -1.13 -26.10 4.60
C ARG A 15 -1.56 -24.81 5.34
N VAL A 16 -1.84 -24.93 6.62
CA VAL A 16 -2.09 -23.77 7.48
C VAL A 16 -0.75 -23.04 7.63
N ALA A 17 -0.70 -21.78 7.23
CA ALA A 17 0.48 -20.92 7.36
C ALA A 17 0.68 -20.51 8.84
N ALA A 18 1.00 -21.49 9.71
CA ALA A 18 1.35 -21.23 11.09
C ALA A 18 2.82 -20.79 11.16
N LEU A 19 3.07 -19.67 11.83
CA LEU A 19 4.42 -19.14 12.02
C LEU A 19 5.23 -20.02 12.99
N ASP A 20 4.61 -20.38 14.09
CA ASP A 20 5.18 -21.27 15.11
C ASP A 20 4.09 -22.06 15.82
N PHE A 21 4.50 -23.14 16.45
CA PHE A 21 3.65 -24.02 17.26
C PHE A 21 4.15 -23.99 18.71
N ILE A 22 3.49 -23.24 19.58
CA ILE A 22 3.89 -23.06 20.97
C ILE A 22 3.02 -23.93 21.87
N ASP A 23 3.66 -24.87 22.55
CA ASP A 23 3.00 -25.74 23.52
C ASP A 23 2.77 -24.99 24.83
N LYS A 24 1.56 -25.07 25.37
CA LYS A 24 1.22 -24.45 26.67
C LYS A 24 1.75 -25.28 27.88
N ALA A 25 2.29 -26.48 27.63
CA ALA A 25 2.92 -27.30 28.66
C ALA A 25 4.37 -26.89 28.96
N LEU A 26 4.94 -25.95 28.22
CA LEU A 26 6.22 -25.30 28.52
C LEU A 26 6.13 -24.62 29.88
N ASP A 27 7.26 -24.50 30.59
CA ASP A 27 7.32 -23.62 31.75
C ASP A 27 7.11 -22.15 31.34
N ASP A 28 6.82 -21.30 32.32
CA ASP A 28 6.44 -19.92 32.04
C ASP A 28 7.55 -19.14 31.35
N GLU A 29 8.82 -19.40 31.64
CA GLU A 29 9.96 -18.67 31.09
C GLU A 29 10.16 -19.04 29.61
N ASP A 30 10.21 -20.32 29.28
CA ASP A 30 10.30 -20.82 27.89
C ASP A 30 9.08 -20.44 27.06
N PHE A 31 7.89 -20.44 27.67
CA PHE A 31 6.66 -20.03 27.00
C PHE A 31 6.71 -18.53 26.60
N TYR A 32 7.08 -17.66 27.54
CA TYR A 32 7.20 -16.22 27.26
C TYR A 32 8.28 -15.91 26.23
N GLU A 33 9.43 -16.58 26.29
CA GLU A 33 10.51 -16.39 25.33
C GLU A 33 10.06 -16.77 23.91
N ARG A 34 9.40 -17.92 23.73
CA ARG A 34 8.89 -18.33 22.40
C ARG A 34 7.79 -17.43 21.86
N VAL A 35 6.88 -16.96 22.71
CA VAL A 35 5.87 -15.99 22.31
C VAL A 35 6.52 -14.69 21.86
N HIS A 36 7.51 -14.21 22.61
CA HIS A 36 8.23 -12.98 22.30
C HIS A 36 8.95 -13.09 20.95
N LEU A 37 9.70 -14.17 20.72
CA LEU A 37 10.40 -14.42 19.45
C LEU A 37 9.43 -14.51 18.26
N ALA A 38 8.27 -15.14 18.42
CA ALA A 38 7.26 -15.23 17.38
C ALA A 38 6.67 -13.84 17.05
N ILE A 39 6.46 -13.00 18.05
CA ILE A 39 5.98 -11.62 17.87
C ILE A 39 7.06 -10.77 17.16
N GLU A 40 8.30 -10.80 17.64
CA GLU A 40 9.42 -10.05 17.02
C GLU A 40 9.61 -10.44 15.55
N TYR A 41 9.64 -11.74 15.25
CA TYR A 41 9.76 -12.23 13.87
C TYR A 41 8.59 -11.77 12.99
N THR A 42 7.36 -11.77 13.54
CA THR A 42 6.19 -11.27 12.80
C THR A 42 6.28 -9.78 12.54
N MET A 43 6.68 -9.00 13.55
CA MET A 43 6.85 -7.55 13.42
C MET A 43 7.95 -7.20 12.43
N ASP A 44 9.06 -7.92 12.45
CA ASP A 44 10.18 -7.72 11.52
C ASP A 44 9.76 -8.04 10.07
N LYS A 45 9.04 -9.16 9.87
CA LYS A 45 8.48 -9.50 8.56
C LYS A 45 7.40 -8.53 8.08
N MET A 46 6.52 -8.09 8.96
CA MET A 46 5.51 -7.07 8.62
C MET A 46 6.17 -5.74 8.32
N GLY A 47 7.16 -5.33 9.09
CA GLY A 47 7.95 -4.13 8.84
C GLY A 47 8.69 -4.19 7.50
N ALA A 48 9.34 -5.31 7.19
CA ALA A 48 10.00 -5.52 5.91
C ALA A 48 9.02 -5.53 4.72
N THR A 49 7.83 -6.13 4.89
CA THR A 49 6.78 -6.16 3.87
C THR A 49 6.18 -4.76 3.66
N ILE A 50 5.95 -4.01 4.73
CA ILE A 50 5.46 -2.63 4.66
C ILE A 50 6.50 -1.73 4.00
N ALA A 51 7.78 -1.87 4.33
CA ALA A 51 8.86 -1.09 3.73
C ALA A 51 9.03 -1.40 2.22
N GLN A 52 8.89 -2.67 1.82
CA GLN A 52 8.96 -3.08 0.42
C GLN A 52 7.77 -2.61 -0.42
N ASP A 53 6.60 -2.41 0.19
CA ASP A 53 5.38 -1.99 -0.50
C ASP A 53 4.98 -0.55 -0.19
N SER A 54 5.94 0.27 0.22
CA SER A 54 5.74 1.69 0.47
C SER A 54 6.17 2.53 -0.73
N PHE A 55 5.42 3.61 -0.96
CA PHE A 55 5.89 4.75 -1.73
C PHE A 55 6.81 5.57 -0.83
N THR A 56 8.04 5.80 -1.29
CA THR A 56 8.99 6.65 -0.58
C THR A 56 9.41 7.80 -1.48
N PHE A 57 9.29 9.01 -0.96
CA PHE A 57 9.70 10.23 -1.66
C PHE A 57 10.54 11.09 -0.71
N GLU A 58 11.77 11.38 -1.11
CA GLU A 58 12.72 12.12 -0.29
C GLU A 58 13.29 13.30 -1.06
N THR A 59 13.27 14.45 -0.41
CA THR A 59 13.93 15.69 -0.88
C THR A 59 14.68 16.32 0.29
N ALA A 60 15.43 17.40 0.03
CA ALA A 60 16.09 18.15 1.09
C ALA A 60 15.13 18.67 2.19
N THR A 61 13.84 18.81 1.88
CA THR A 61 12.83 19.43 2.76
C THR A 61 11.65 18.52 3.09
N ALA A 62 11.56 17.32 2.50
CA ALA A 62 10.46 16.40 2.72
C ALA A 62 10.95 14.94 2.69
N HIS A 63 10.51 14.17 3.67
CA HIS A 63 10.58 12.72 3.68
C HIS A 63 9.16 12.19 3.84
N VAL A 64 8.65 11.54 2.79
CA VAL A 64 7.30 10.98 2.74
C VAL A 64 7.42 9.48 2.53
N GLN A 65 6.88 8.72 3.46
CA GLN A 65 6.78 7.26 3.36
C GLN A 65 5.35 6.84 3.69
N VAL A 66 4.68 6.23 2.72
CA VAL A 66 3.27 5.82 2.84
C VAL A 66 3.10 4.43 2.24
N PRO A 67 2.39 3.51 2.90
CA PRO A 67 2.04 2.22 2.29
C PRO A 67 1.37 2.45 0.93
N PHE A 68 1.87 1.77 -0.11
CA PHE A 68 1.40 2.01 -1.48
C PHE A 68 -0.10 1.74 -1.65
N ASN A 69 -0.63 0.76 -0.94
CA ASN A 69 -2.04 0.41 -0.93
C ASN A 69 -2.95 1.47 -0.28
N ASN A 70 -2.39 2.45 0.47
CA ASN A 70 -3.14 3.56 1.04
C ASN A 70 -3.23 4.76 0.09
N ILE A 71 -2.36 4.84 -0.93
CA ILE A 71 -2.34 5.96 -1.87
C ILE A 71 -3.53 5.87 -2.82
N LEU A 72 -4.29 6.94 -2.93
CA LEU A 72 -5.35 7.10 -3.93
C LEU A 72 -4.80 7.84 -5.15
N PHE A 73 -4.41 9.08 -4.97
CA PHE A 73 -3.84 9.90 -6.03
C PHE A 73 -3.04 11.09 -5.48
N PHE A 74 -2.27 11.69 -6.37
CA PHE A 74 -1.58 12.97 -6.14
C PHE A 74 -2.19 14.02 -7.04
N GLU A 75 -2.27 15.26 -6.53
CA GLU A 75 -2.64 16.44 -7.30
C GLU A 75 -1.64 17.57 -7.13
N THR A 76 -1.55 18.43 -8.15
CA THR A 76 -0.78 19.67 -8.04
C THR A 76 -1.46 20.61 -7.04
N SER A 77 -0.74 21.06 -6.02
CA SER A 77 -1.25 22.01 -5.05
C SER A 77 -1.45 23.40 -5.67
N PRO A 78 -2.42 24.20 -5.17
CA PRO A 78 -2.46 25.65 -5.39
C PRO A 78 -1.20 26.38 -4.88
N THR A 79 -0.51 25.81 -3.89
CA THR A 79 0.75 26.33 -3.38
C THR A 79 1.88 25.98 -4.35
N ILE A 80 2.67 26.96 -4.75
CA ILE A 80 3.77 26.80 -5.70
C ILE A 80 4.78 25.76 -5.18
N HIS A 81 5.25 24.90 -6.09
CA HIS A 81 6.20 23.82 -5.81
C HIS A 81 5.73 22.75 -4.82
N LYS A 82 4.42 22.58 -4.64
CA LYS A 82 3.87 21.52 -3.79
C LYS A 82 2.91 20.62 -4.54
N VAL A 83 2.81 19.41 -4.05
CA VAL A 83 1.79 18.40 -4.40
C VAL A 83 1.00 18.00 -3.17
N ILE A 84 -0.21 17.55 -3.39
CA ILE A 84 -1.08 17.00 -2.37
C ILE A 84 -1.22 15.51 -2.65
N LEU A 85 -0.90 14.70 -1.66
CA LEU A 85 -1.17 13.27 -1.64
C LEU A 85 -2.51 13.04 -0.93
N HIS A 86 -3.39 12.31 -1.60
CA HIS A 86 -4.64 11.79 -1.04
C HIS A 86 -4.46 10.30 -0.74
N THR A 87 -4.63 9.94 0.52
CA THR A 87 -4.66 8.56 0.97
C THR A 87 -6.08 8.14 1.35
N LYS A 88 -6.27 6.89 1.75
CA LYS A 88 -7.55 6.39 2.27
C LYS A 88 -7.96 7.06 3.58
N GLU A 89 -6.99 7.54 4.35
CA GLU A 89 -7.19 8.04 5.72
C GLU A 89 -7.02 9.55 5.82
N GLU A 90 -6.08 10.12 5.08
CA GLU A 90 -5.69 11.53 5.24
C GLU A 90 -5.26 12.18 3.93
N ARG A 91 -5.04 13.49 4.00
CA ARG A 91 -4.49 14.30 2.94
C ARG A 91 -3.27 15.04 3.45
N MET A 92 -2.17 14.96 2.72
CA MET A 92 -0.92 15.64 3.08
C MET A 92 -0.35 16.44 1.92
N GLU A 93 0.26 17.59 2.24
CA GLU A 93 0.90 18.47 1.27
C GLU A 93 2.40 18.54 1.53
N PHE A 94 3.21 18.39 0.48
CA PHE A 94 4.66 18.45 0.59
C PHE A 94 5.31 19.08 -0.64
N TYR A 95 6.57 19.50 -0.49
CA TYR A 95 7.33 20.11 -1.58
C TYR A 95 7.74 19.05 -2.60
N ALA A 96 7.17 19.13 -3.79
CA ALA A 96 7.50 18.31 -4.96
C ALA A 96 6.82 18.91 -6.21
N SER A 97 7.31 18.54 -7.37
CA SER A 97 6.57 18.69 -8.62
C SER A 97 5.85 17.37 -8.96
N ILE A 98 4.76 17.46 -9.72
CA ILE A 98 4.02 16.29 -10.18
C ILE A 98 4.89 15.33 -11.03
N SER A 99 5.90 15.87 -11.72
CA SER A 99 6.83 15.08 -12.52
C SER A 99 7.90 14.34 -11.69
N GLU A 100 8.24 14.86 -10.52
CA GLU A 100 9.12 14.16 -9.57
C GLU A 100 8.38 12.98 -8.94
N VAL A 101 7.12 13.16 -8.55
CA VAL A 101 6.27 12.10 -8.04
C VAL A 101 6.08 10.99 -9.10
N GLU A 102 5.84 11.35 -10.37
CA GLU A 102 5.70 10.38 -11.47
C GLU A 102 6.95 9.50 -11.65
N ARG A 103 8.13 10.05 -11.41
CA ARG A 103 9.41 9.32 -11.55
C ARG A 103 9.80 8.53 -10.30
N ALA A 104 9.20 8.84 -9.17
CA ALA A 104 9.54 8.19 -7.90
C ALA A 104 9.03 6.76 -7.81
N ASP A 105 7.94 6.43 -8.52
CA ASP A 105 7.36 5.09 -8.48
C ASP A 105 6.63 4.79 -9.81
N ASP A 106 7.11 3.79 -10.54
CA ASP A 106 6.59 3.37 -11.85
C ASP A 106 5.23 2.65 -11.79
N ARG A 107 4.81 2.25 -10.59
CA ARG A 107 3.46 1.70 -10.34
C ARG A 107 2.39 2.77 -10.50
N LEU A 108 2.71 4.03 -10.23
CA LEU A 108 1.82 5.16 -10.40
C LEU A 108 1.51 5.42 -11.89
N TYR A 109 0.41 6.10 -12.15
CA TYR A 109 0.01 6.46 -13.51
C TYR A 109 -0.44 7.92 -13.60
N ARG A 110 0.22 8.71 -14.46
CA ARG A 110 -0.17 10.10 -14.73
C ARG A 110 -1.40 10.14 -15.64
N CYS A 111 -2.58 10.31 -15.05
CA CYS A 111 -3.86 10.35 -15.76
C CYS A 111 -4.25 11.74 -16.28
N HIS A 112 -3.65 12.80 -15.73
CA HIS A 112 -3.90 14.19 -16.11
C HIS A 112 -2.64 15.03 -15.93
N ARG A 113 -2.59 16.24 -16.54
CA ARG A 113 -1.44 17.15 -16.36
C ARG A 113 -1.14 17.46 -14.88
N SER A 114 -2.18 17.47 -14.04
CA SER A 114 -2.11 17.82 -12.62
C SER A 114 -2.43 16.66 -11.68
N PHE A 115 -2.65 15.41 -12.19
CA PHE A 115 -3.04 14.27 -11.38
C PHE A 115 -2.27 13.01 -11.75
N ILE A 116 -1.84 12.31 -10.72
CA ILE A 116 -1.25 10.97 -10.79
C ILE A 116 -2.07 10.06 -9.90
N VAL A 117 -2.43 8.88 -10.36
CA VAL A 117 -3.27 7.92 -9.63
C VAL A 117 -2.49 6.67 -9.28
N ASN A 118 -2.89 6.01 -8.19
CA ASN A 118 -2.57 4.62 -7.94
C ASN A 118 -3.62 3.74 -8.64
N PRO A 119 -3.26 3.01 -9.70
CA PRO A 119 -4.21 2.20 -10.44
C PRO A 119 -4.83 1.05 -9.64
N GLU A 120 -4.16 0.57 -8.58
CA GLU A 120 -4.63 -0.54 -7.72
C GLU A 120 -5.87 -0.15 -6.91
N ASN A 121 -5.97 1.12 -6.51
CA ASN A 121 -7.06 1.64 -5.67
C ASN A 121 -8.22 2.24 -6.48
N ILE A 122 -8.20 2.13 -7.80
CA ILE A 122 -9.29 2.62 -8.63
C ILE A 122 -10.52 1.71 -8.49
N VAL A 123 -11.62 2.29 -8.05
CA VAL A 123 -12.92 1.61 -7.94
C VAL A 123 -13.66 1.65 -9.28
N LYS A 124 -13.69 2.80 -9.94
CA LYS A 124 -14.42 3.00 -11.20
C LYS A 124 -13.78 4.08 -12.06
N ILE A 125 -13.80 3.89 -13.37
CA ILE A 125 -13.43 4.92 -14.34
C ILE A 125 -14.69 5.29 -15.13
N ASN A 126 -15.15 6.53 -14.98
CA ASN A 126 -16.30 7.06 -15.73
C ASN A 126 -15.80 7.70 -17.03
N LYS A 127 -16.13 7.10 -18.16
CA LYS A 127 -15.70 7.58 -19.48
C LYS A 127 -16.44 8.86 -19.90
N GLU A 128 -17.72 8.97 -19.57
CA GLU A 128 -18.56 10.11 -19.99
C GLU A 128 -18.15 11.37 -19.22
N GLU A 129 -18.05 11.27 -17.92
CA GLU A 129 -17.64 12.37 -17.02
C GLU A 129 -16.13 12.60 -17.02
N LYS A 130 -15.33 11.65 -17.56
CA LYS A 130 -13.86 11.69 -17.56
C LYS A 130 -13.29 11.79 -16.16
N MET A 131 -13.82 10.99 -15.26
CA MET A 131 -13.44 10.92 -13.86
C MET A 131 -12.96 9.53 -13.48
N VAL A 132 -11.97 9.50 -12.61
CA VAL A 132 -11.49 8.31 -11.92
C VAL A 132 -12.02 8.38 -10.49
N MET A 133 -12.67 7.33 -10.03
CA MET A 133 -13.32 7.26 -8.72
C MET A 133 -12.59 6.26 -7.82
N PHE A 134 -12.43 6.65 -6.57
CA PHE A 134 -11.80 5.88 -5.50
C PHE A 134 -12.81 5.62 -4.37
N GLU A 135 -12.37 4.92 -3.34
CA GLU A 135 -13.14 4.78 -2.10
C GLU A 135 -13.43 6.16 -1.47
N ASN A 136 -14.45 6.19 -0.59
CA ASN A 136 -14.84 7.39 0.18
C ASN A 136 -15.22 8.60 -0.70
N ASN A 137 -15.75 8.36 -1.92
CA ASN A 137 -16.15 9.40 -2.87
C ASN A 137 -15.00 10.32 -3.33
N ASN A 138 -13.75 9.90 -3.15
CA ASN A 138 -12.64 10.61 -3.75
C ASN A 138 -12.65 10.40 -5.26
N GLU A 139 -12.37 11.47 -6.01
CA GLU A 139 -12.34 11.43 -7.46
C GLU A 139 -11.30 12.39 -8.05
N CYS A 140 -10.80 12.09 -9.22
CA CYS A 140 -9.93 12.99 -9.97
C CYS A 140 -10.19 12.92 -11.49
N PRO A 141 -9.90 14.00 -12.23
CA PRO A 141 -10.11 14.02 -13.67
C PRO A 141 -9.08 13.17 -14.44
N ILE A 142 -9.51 12.61 -15.56
CA ILE A 142 -8.64 11.93 -16.52
C ILE A 142 -8.67 12.62 -17.88
N SER A 143 -7.50 12.82 -18.49
CA SER A 143 -7.43 13.38 -19.84
C SER A 143 -7.80 12.34 -20.91
N ARG A 144 -8.36 12.79 -22.03
CA ARG A 144 -8.79 11.91 -23.15
C ARG A 144 -7.65 11.03 -23.65
N THR A 145 -6.45 11.58 -23.75
CA THR A 145 -5.27 10.89 -24.26
C THR A 145 -4.74 9.81 -23.30
N LYS A 146 -4.98 9.96 -21.99
CA LYS A 146 -4.49 9.03 -20.96
C LYS A 146 -5.49 7.93 -20.61
N TYR A 147 -6.74 8.04 -21.06
CA TYR A 147 -7.83 7.10 -20.73
C TYR A 147 -7.51 5.64 -21.13
N LYS A 148 -7.07 5.41 -22.37
CA LYS A 148 -6.77 4.04 -22.85
C LYS A 148 -5.62 3.41 -22.06
N GLY A 149 -4.52 4.14 -21.86
CA GLY A 149 -3.37 3.63 -21.12
C GLY A 149 -3.69 3.33 -19.65
N LEU A 150 -4.55 4.14 -18.99
CA LEU A 150 -4.98 3.82 -17.64
C LEU A 150 -5.82 2.54 -17.60
N LEU A 151 -6.74 2.35 -18.55
CA LEU A 151 -7.53 1.12 -18.64
C LEU A 151 -6.67 -0.12 -18.84
N GLU A 152 -5.65 -0.03 -19.68
CA GLU A 152 -4.69 -1.15 -19.92
C GLU A 152 -3.93 -1.46 -18.64
N LYS A 153 -3.42 -0.43 -17.94
CA LYS A 153 -2.70 -0.60 -16.68
C LYS A 153 -3.59 -1.24 -15.60
N VAL A 154 -4.82 -0.77 -15.42
CA VAL A 154 -5.77 -1.37 -14.45
C VAL A 154 -6.13 -2.82 -14.81
N LYS A 155 -6.27 -3.15 -16.10
CA LYS A 155 -6.53 -4.53 -16.51
C LYS A 155 -5.35 -5.45 -16.22
N SER A 156 -4.11 -5.01 -16.43
CA SER A 156 -2.91 -5.81 -16.17
C SER A 156 -2.69 -6.12 -14.68
N LEU A 157 -3.28 -5.34 -13.77
CA LEU A 157 -3.20 -5.57 -12.32
C LEU A 157 -4.25 -6.58 -11.81
N LYS A 158 -5.28 -6.88 -12.60
CA LYS A 158 -6.38 -7.78 -12.21
C LYS A 158 -6.23 -9.21 -12.75
N ILE A 159 -5.08 -9.52 -13.31
CA ILE A 159 -4.68 -10.88 -13.72
C ILE A 159 -3.75 -11.44 -12.63
#